data_92e0c7baac021a73c0e771ab85a3f579
#
_entry.id   92e0c7baac021a73c0e771ab85a3f579
#
_cell.length_a   1.000
_cell.length_b   1.000
_cell.length_c   1.000
_cell.angle_alpha   90.00
_cell.angle_beta   90.00
_cell.angle_gamma   90.00
#
_symmetry.space_group_name_H-M   'P 1'
#
loop_
_entity.id
_entity.type
_entity.pdbx_description
1 polymer ?
#
loop_
_entity_poly.entity_id
_entity_poly.type
_entity_poly.pdbx_seq_one_letter_code
_entity_poly.pdbx_strand_id
1 'polypeptide(L)'
;YIHDVWPEDKRILQDYIAQVMPLFEKDDFTERAEATVGCKLPVEAFYPTMVTSIQHGANAIDISDTQDVFGISRSPEDSFLFIGHEFIIYLLKQALREEDAFKRFETWEATEALAEYYLQKLTGRTIFSGVEKWIDLYSQYARDGKQSAAELYRKTLTQKNN
;
A
#
# COMPACT_ATOMS: atom_id res chain seq x y z
N TYR A 1 -20.42 24.76 -7.14
CA TYR A 1 -19.88 23.58 -6.44
C TYR A 1 -19.67 23.84 -4.95
N ILE A 2 -18.92 24.88 -4.58
CA ILE A 2 -18.58 25.14 -3.16
C ILE A 2 -19.82 25.35 -2.29
N HIS A 3 -20.86 26.03 -2.80
CA HIS A 3 -22.06 26.35 -2.03
C HIS A 3 -23.10 25.24 -2.06
N ASP A 4 -23.22 24.50 -3.15
CA ASP A 4 -24.35 23.60 -3.38
C ASP A 4 -23.96 22.11 -3.23
N VAL A 5 -22.76 21.71 -3.61
CA VAL A 5 -22.30 20.31 -3.65
C VAL A 5 -21.33 20.01 -2.52
N TRP A 6 -20.34 20.88 -2.31
CA TRP A 6 -19.28 20.65 -1.33
C TRP A 6 -19.73 20.36 0.10
N PRO A 7 -20.78 21.01 0.64
CA PRO A 7 -21.24 20.68 2.01
C PRO A 7 -21.67 19.23 2.17
N GLU A 8 -22.34 18.66 1.17
CA GLU A 8 -22.76 17.26 1.20
C GLU A 8 -21.56 16.32 0.97
N ASP A 9 -20.71 16.59 -0.01
CA ASP A 9 -19.47 15.83 -0.24
C ASP A 9 -18.60 15.80 1.02
N LYS A 10 -18.44 16.95 1.66
CA LYS A 10 -17.68 17.07 2.91
C LYS A 10 -18.26 16.19 4.02
N ARG A 11 -19.57 16.18 4.17
CA ARG A 11 -20.26 15.37 5.18
C ARG A 11 -20.03 13.87 4.91
N ILE A 12 -20.22 13.43 3.66
CA ILE A 12 -20.00 12.05 3.23
C ILE A 12 -18.55 11.65 3.53
N LEU A 13 -17.57 12.48 3.15
CA LEU A 13 -16.15 12.20 3.38
C LEU A 13 -15.82 12.13 4.87
N GLN A 14 -16.33 13.04 5.68
CA GLN A 14 -16.10 13.03 7.13
C GLN A 14 -16.66 11.77 7.78
N ASP A 15 -17.89 11.39 7.45
CA ASP A 15 -18.55 10.19 7.96
C ASP A 15 -17.80 8.92 7.54
N TYR A 16 -17.26 8.91 6.31
CA TYR A 16 -16.50 7.78 5.79
C TYR A 16 -15.11 7.68 6.42
N ILE A 17 -14.37 8.78 6.51
CA ILE A 17 -13.05 8.83 7.16
C ILE A 17 -13.14 8.40 8.63
N ALA A 18 -14.20 8.81 9.33
CA ALA A 18 -14.44 8.40 10.71
C ALA A 18 -14.60 6.86 10.89
N GLN A 19 -14.92 6.14 9.82
CA GLN A 19 -15.00 4.67 9.81
C GLN A 19 -13.67 4.03 9.41
N VAL A 20 -12.88 4.68 8.55
CA VAL A 20 -11.58 4.15 8.07
C VAL A 20 -10.47 4.35 9.11
N MET A 21 -10.38 5.53 9.73
CA MET A 21 -9.30 5.87 10.67
C MET A 21 -9.12 4.87 11.81
N PRO A 22 -10.19 4.40 12.49
CA PRO A 22 -10.04 3.42 13.57
C PRO A 22 -9.42 2.09 13.13
N LEU A 23 -9.49 1.74 11.83
CA LEU A 23 -8.88 0.51 11.32
C LEU A 23 -7.34 0.61 11.30
N PHE A 24 -6.80 1.81 11.10
CA PHE A 24 -5.35 2.06 11.19
C PHE A 24 -4.88 2.13 12.64
N GLU A 25 -5.68 2.69 13.53
CA GLU A 25 -5.34 2.87 14.94
C GLU A 25 -5.41 1.57 15.73
N LYS A 26 -6.36 0.68 15.39
CA LYS A 26 -6.69 -0.52 16.17
C LYS A 26 -5.50 -1.42 16.48
N ASP A 27 -4.54 -1.54 15.56
CA ASP A 27 -3.42 -2.47 15.68
C ASP A 27 -2.08 -1.77 15.34
N ASP A 28 -1.99 -0.45 15.50
CA ASP A 28 -0.80 0.35 15.18
C ASP A 28 -0.24 0.01 13.78
N PHE A 29 -1.13 -0.01 12.77
CA PHE A 29 -0.82 -0.54 11.45
C PHE A 29 0.45 0.08 10.85
N THR A 30 0.62 1.40 10.95
CA THR A 30 1.78 2.10 10.39
C THR A 30 3.09 1.67 11.02
N GLU A 31 3.16 1.58 12.34
CA GLU A 31 4.34 1.11 13.08
C GLU A 31 4.66 -0.35 12.75
N ARG A 32 3.64 -1.20 12.64
CA ARG A 32 3.81 -2.61 12.27
C ARG A 32 4.28 -2.75 10.83
N ALA A 33 3.77 -1.93 9.91
CA ALA A 33 4.22 -1.94 8.52
C ALA A 33 5.69 -1.53 8.41
N GLU A 34 6.10 -0.43 9.06
CA GLU A 34 7.49 0.00 9.14
C GLU A 34 8.40 -1.10 9.72
N ALA A 35 8.00 -1.71 10.82
CA ALA A 35 8.76 -2.80 11.45
C ALA A 35 8.84 -4.05 10.55
N THR A 36 7.76 -4.38 9.83
CA THR A 36 7.68 -5.57 8.99
C THR A 36 8.45 -5.41 7.68
N VAL A 37 8.42 -4.24 7.06
CA VAL A 37 9.22 -3.91 5.87
C VAL A 37 10.68 -3.66 6.24
N GLY A 38 10.95 -3.25 7.48
CA GLY A 38 12.29 -2.92 7.96
C GLY A 38 12.76 -1.54 7.49
N CYS A 39 11.83 -0.63 7.21
CA CYS A 39 12.11 0.71 6.76
C CYS A 39 11.11 1.69 7.38
N LYS A 40 11.60 2.88 7.73
CA LYS A 40 10.74 3.98 8.20
C LYS A 40 10.49 4.97 7.09
N LEU A 41 9.29 5.52 7.05
CA LEU A 41 9.01 6.63 6.17
C LEU A 41 9.87 7.85 6.60
N PRO A 42 10.62 8.49 5.69
CA PRO A 42 11.54 9.59 6.05
C PRO A 42 10.84 10.90 6.40
N VAL A 43 9.53 10.91 6.42
CA VAL A 43 8.66 12.06 6.70
C VAL A 43 7.76 11.76 7.89
N GLU A 44 7.30 12.81 8.58
CA GLU A 44 6.50 12.67 9.79
C GLU A 44 5.08 12.13 9.53
N ALA A 45 4.59 12.23 8.29
CA ALA A 45 3.25 11.77 7.97
C ALA A 45 3.10 11.33 6.51
N PHE A 46 2.24 10.36 6.31
CA PHE A 46 1.64 9.99 5.03
C PHE A 46 0.22 10.58 4.99
N TYR A 47 -0.13 11.27 3.90
CA TYR A 47 -1.37 12.03 3.77
C TYR A 47 -2.31 11.42 2.72
N PRO A 48 -3.10 10.39 3.05
CA PRO A 48 -4.14 9.91 2.16
C PRO A 48 -5.27 10.95 2.07
N THR A 49 -5.54 11.43 0.86
CA THR A 49 -6.61 12.39 0.58
C THR A 49 -7.77 11.67 -0.07
N MET A 50 -8.94 11.67 0.54
CA MET A 50 -10.13 11.02 -0.01
C MET A 50 -11.01 12.00 -0.79
N VAL A 51 -11.58 11.51 -1.90
CA VAL A 51 -12.49 12.27 -2.76
C VAL A 51 -13.71 11.45 -3.17
N THR A 52 -14.84 12.13 -3.39
CA THR A 52 -16.08 11.49 -3.88
C THR A 52 -16.14 11.31 -5.39
N SER A 53 -15.29 12.04 -6.13
CA SER A 53 -15.32 12.07 -7.60
C SER A 53 -14.70 10.84 -8.27
N ILE A 54 -13.87 10.10 -7.55
CA ILE A 54 -13.31 8.83 -8.03
C ILE A 54 -14.21 7.72 -7.48
N GLN A 55 -15.02 7.13 -8.35
CA GLN A 55 -15.95 6.06 -7.96
C GLN A 55 -15.36 4.68 -8.27
N HIS A 56 -15.73 3.69 -7.44
CA HIS A 56 -15.51 2.25 -7.64
C HIS A 56 -14.06 1.78 -7.61
N GLY A 57 -13.37 2.03 -6.57
CA GLY A 57 -12.17 1.28 -6.32
C GLY A 57 -10.99 2.16 -6.07
N ALA A 58 -10.15 1.48 -5.85
CA ALA A 58 -8.83 1.39 -5.65
C ALA A 58 -8.02 2.17 -6.69
N ASN A 59 -8.21 3.44 -6.83
CA ASN A 59 -7.36 4.29 -7.63
C ASN A 59 -6.67 5.28 -6.69
N ALA A 60 -5.40 5.01 -6.43
CA ALA A 60 -4.51 6.01 -5.89
C ALA A 60 -3.96 6.87 -7.04
N ILE A 61 -3.91 8.17 -6.83
CA ILE A 61 -3.24 9.10 -7.73
C ILE A 61 -2.12 9.73 -6.93
N ASP A 62 -0.89 9.40 -7.27
CA ASP A 62 0.31 9.97 -6.67
C ASP A 62 0.31 11.49 -6.85
N ILE A 63 0.31 12.23 -5.78
CA ILE A 63 0.49 13.70 -5.78
C ILE A 63 1.93 14.05 -5.43
N SER A 64 2.51 13.32 -4.49
CA SER A 64 3.90 13.49 -4.05
C SER A 64 4.39 12.18 -3.41
N ASP A 65 5.63 12.16 -2.97
CA ASP A 65 6.22 11.02 -2.27
C ASP A 65 5.51 10.65 -0.94
N THR A 66 4.50 11.39 -0.53
CA THR A 66 3.80 11.16 0.75
C THR A 66 2.31 11.46 0.69
N GLN A 67 1.81 11.84 -0.48
CA GLN A 67 0.42 12.22 -0.64
C GLN A 67 -0.21 11.54 -1.87
N ASP A 68 -1.24 10.75 -1.61
CA ASP A 68 -2.10 10.15 -2.62
C ASP A 68 -3.54 10.59 -2.48
N VAL A 69 -4.25 10.59 -3.61
CA VAL A 69 -5.69 10.81 -3.66
C VAL A 69 -6.40 9.48 -3.91
N PHE A 70 -7.34 9.17 -3.03
CA PHE A 70 -8.13 7.94 -3.07
C PHE A 70 -9.60 8.23 -3.31
N GLY A 71 -10.25 7.43 -4.13
CA GLY A 71 -11.70 7.38 -4.19
C GLY A 71 -12.29 6.66 -2.97
N ILE A 72 -13.57 6.92 -2.69
CA ILE A 72 -14.34 6.13 -1.74
C ILE A 72 -14.51 4.70 -2.29
N SER A 73 -14.01 3.72 -1.55
CA SER A 73 -14.17 2.30 -1.88
C SER A 73 -15.57 1.77 -1.50
N ARG A 74 -15.82 0.49 -1.79
CA ARG A 74 -17.11 -0.17 -1.49
C ARG A 74 -17.35 -0.29 0.01
N SER A 75 -16.30 -0.39 0.79
CA SER A 75 -16.35 -0.46 2.25
C SER A 75 -15.18 0.29 2.88
N PRO A 76 -15.28 0.72 4.15
CA PRO A 76 -14.16 1.26 4.90
C PRO A 76 -12.96 0.31 4.97
N GLU A 77 -13.21 -1.01 5.06
CA GLU A 77 -12.19 -2.04 5.07
C GLU A 77 -11.44 -2.11 3.75
N ASP A 78 -12.12 -1.95 2.62
CA ASP A 78 -11.46 -1.90 1.31
C ASP A 78 -10.58 -0.65 1.18
N SER A 79 -11.05 0.52 1.65
CA SER A 79 -10.22 1.73 1.70
C SER A 79 -9.02 1.56 2.63
N PHE A 80 -9.20 0.95 3.79
CA PHE A 80 -8.09 0.66 4.71
C PHE A 80 -7.02 -0.20 4.03
N LEU A 81 -7.41 -1.28 3.36
CA LEU A 81 -6.45 -2.15 2.67
C LEU A 81 -5.71 -1.40 1.56
N PHE A 82 -6.44 -0.56 0.83
CA PHE A 82 -5.88 0.19 -0.29
C PHE A 82 -4.90 1.25 0.15
N ILE A 83 -5.27 2.07 1.11
CA ILE A 83 -4.40 3.08 1.72
C ILE A 83 -3.19 2.39 2.38
N GLY A 84 -3.42 1.25 3.04
CA GLY A 84 -2.37 0.44 3.64
C GLY A 84 -1.38 -0.12 2.61
N HIS A 85 -1.88 -0.56 1.43
CA HIS A 85 -1.04 -0.99 0.32
C HIS A 85 -0.14 0.15 -0.17
N GLU A 86 -0.70 1.33 -0.46
CA GLU A 86 0.09 2.47 -0.92
C GLU A 86 1.10 2.94 0.13
N PHE A 87 0.72 2.92 1.41
CA PHE A 87 1.69 3.19 2.48
C PHE A 87 2.88 2.22 2.44
N ILE A 88 2.62 0.93 2.20
CA ILE A 88 3.69 -0.07 2.03
C ILE A 88 4.50 0.21 0.76
N ILE A 89 3.88 0.63 -0.34
CA ILE A 89 4.60 1.05 -1.56
C ILE A 89 5.58 2.19 -1.25
N TYR A 90 5.19 3.20 -0.46
CA TYR A 90 6.10 4.27 -0.05
C TYR A 90 7.26 3.77 0.80
N LEU A 91 7.02 2.83 1.72
CA LEU A 91 8.10 2.18 2.47
C LEU A 91 9.05 1.41 1.54
N LEU A 92 8.50 0.68 0.56
CA LEU A 92 9.28 -0.06 -0.42
C LEU A 92 10.08 0.84 -1.35
N LYS A 93 9.57 2.00 -1.77
CA LYS A 93 10.33 3.00 -2.52
C LYS A 93 11.63 3.38 -1.78
N GLN A 94 11.59 3.48 -0.46
CA GLN A 94 12.78 3.74 0.34
C GLN A 94 13.67 2.48 0.51
N ALA A 95 13.08 1.35 0.84
CA ALA A 95 13.81 0.11 1.07
C ALA A 95 14.51 -0.42 -0.20
N LEU A 96 13.95 -0.13 -1.39
CA LEU A 96 14.43 -0.60 -2.70
C LEU A 96 15.06 0.50 -3.56
N ARG A 97 15.38 1.66 -2.98
CA ARG A 97 15.91 2.81 -3.74
C ARG A 97 17.18 2.50 -4.53
N GLU A 98 18.02 1.58 -4.03
CA GLU A 98 19.27 1.15 -4.68
C GLU A 98 19.05 0.08 -5.76
N GLU A 99 17.84 -0.48 -5.87
CA GLU A 99 17.52 -1.60 -6.76
C GLU A 99 16.90 -1.16 -8.09
N ASP A 100 16.67 0.13 -8.31
CA ASP A 100 15.91 0.66 -9.46
C ASP A 100 14.52 0.02 -9.64
N ALA A 101 13.96 -0.52 -8.57
CA ALA A 101 12.78 -1.39 -8.58
C ALA A 101 11.54 -0.72 -9.17
N PHE A 102 11.35 0.58 -8.91
CA PHE A 102 10.20 1.35 -9.37
C PHE A 102 10.45 2.15 -10.67
N LYS A 103 11.63 2.00 -11.27
CA LYS A 103 11.99 2.72 -12.49
C LYS A 103 11.75 1.93 -13.78
N ARG A 104 11.47 0.63 -13.67
CA ARG A 104 11.33 -0.29 -14.80
C ARG A 104 9.95 -0.92 -14.81
N PHE A 105 9.29 -0.90 -15.96
CA PHE A 105 7.99 -1.54 -16.14
C PHE A 105 8.04 -3.06 -15.86
N GLU A 106 9.14 -3.73 -16.27
CA GLU A 106 9.29 -5.18 -16.07
C GLU A 106 9.41 -5.60 -14.61
N THR A 107 9.73 -4.66 -13.74
CA THR A 107 9.86 -4.91 -12.29
C THR A 107 8.65 -4.45 -11.49
N TRP A 108 7.72 -3.72 -12.12
CA TRP A 108 6.53 -3.18 -11.46
C TRP A 108 5.67 -4.30 -10.83
N GLU A 109 5.35 -5.35 -11.58
CA GLU A 109 4.57 -6.49 -11.08
C GLU A 109 5.20 -7.11 -9.81
N ALA A 110 6.52 -7.20 -9.75
CA ALA A 110 7.23 -7.75 -8.60
C ALA A 110 7.15 -6.83 -7.38
N THR A 111 7.23 -5.51 -7.57
CA THR A 111 7.11 -4.55 -6.46
C THR A 111 5.71 -4.46 -5.91
N GLU A 112 4.69 -4.48 -6.76
CA GLU A 112 3.29 -4.55 -6.35
C GLU A 112 3.00 -5.82 -5.55
N ALA A 113 3.49 -6.96 -6.06
CA ALA A 113 3.33 -8.23 -5.37
C ALA A 113 4.09 -8.29 -4.04
N LEU A 114 5.22 -7.58 -3.92
CA LEU A 114 5.93 -7.46 -2.65
C LEU A 114 5.13 -6.62 -1.64
N ALA A 115 4.46 -5.55 -2.10
CA ALA A 115 3.54 -4.78 -1.26
C ALA A 115 2.36 -5.64 -0.80
N GLU A 116 1.76 -6.42 -1.70
CA GLU A 116 0.69 -7.36 -1.37
C GLU A 116 1.15 -8.44 -0.38
N TYR A 117 2.38 -8.97 -0.54
CA TYR A 117 2.94 -9.91 0.43
C TYR A 117 3.00 -9.32 1.85
N TYR A 118 3.48 -8.08 1.98
CA TYR A 118 3.53 -7.41 3.27
C TYR A 118 2.15 -7.05 3.80
N LEU A 119 1.23 -6.60 2.94
CA LEU A 119 -0.15 -6.33 3.32
C LEU A 119 -0.83 -7.60 3.84
N GLN A 120 -0.69 -8.72 3.13
CA GLN A 120 -1.23 -10.01 3.56
C GLN A 120 -0.65 -10.46 4.91
N LYS A 121 0.65 -10.27 5.11
CA LYS A 121 1.32 -10.59 6.38
C LYS A 121 0.79 -9.76 7.55
N LEU A 122 0.40 -8.51 7.31
CA LEU A 122 -0.09 -7.58 8.32
C LEU A 122 -1.59 -7.76 8.61
N THR A 123 -2.39 -8.04 7.58
CA THR A 123 -3.86 -8.00 7.62
C THR A 123 -4.53 -9.34 7.37
N GLY A 124 -3.80 -10.32 6.84
CA GLY A 124 -4.36 -11.60 6.34
C GLY A 124 -5.08 -11.48 5.00
N ARG A 125 -5.08 -10.31 4.35
CA ARG A 125 -5.83 -10.01 3.12
C ARG A 125 -4.94 -9.41 2.04
N THR A 126 -5.35 -9.58 0.78
CA THR A 126 -4.78 -8.94 -0.41
C THR A 126 -5.85 -8.12 -1.11
N ILE A 127 -5.46 -7.16 -1.95
CA ILE A 127 -6.37 -6.36 -2.78
C ILE A 127 -6.34 -6.81 -4.24
N PHE A 128 -5.19 -7.19 -4.77
CA PHE A 128 -5.03 -7.57 -6.16
C PHE A 128 -5.08 -9.08 -6.35
N SER A 129 -5.73 -9.51 -7.41
CA SER A 129 -5.64 -10.88 -7.93
C SER A 129 -4.54 -10.98 -8.99
N GLY A 130 -3.99 -12.17 -9.15
CA GLY A 130 -2.97 -12.45 -10.18
C GLY A 130 -1.52 -12.26 -9.71
N VAL A 131 -1.31 -11.84 -8.46
CA VAL A 131 0.01 -11.71 -7.84
C VAL A 131 0.39 -12.91 -6.96
N GLU A 132 -0.48 -13.90 -6.85
CA GLU A 132 -0.37 -15.03 -5.93
C GLU A 132 0.95 -15.80 -6.10
N LYS A 133 1.36 -16.03 -7.36
CA LYS A 133 2.64 -16.68 -7.68
C LYS A 133 3.85 -15.97 -7.07
N TRP A 134 3.80 -14.63 -7.03
CA TRP A 134 4.85 -13.80 -6.45
C TRP A 134 4.80 -13.82 -4.92
N ILE A 135 3.59 -13.74 -4.35
CA ILE A 135 3.38 -13.84 -2.90
C ILE A 135 3.89 -15.19 -2.38
N ASP A 136 3.59 -16.28 -3.09
CA ASP A 136 4.09 -17.61 -2.77
C ASP A 136 5.62 -17.68 -2.81
N LEU A 137 6.25 -17.04 -3.82
CA LEU A 137 7.69 -16.94 -3.94
C LEU A 137 8.31 -16.18 -2.76
N TYR A 138 7.78 -15.02 -2.42
CA TYR A 138 8.25 -14.25 -1.27
C TYR A 138 8.07 -15.02 0.04
N SER A 139 6.94 -15.70 0.21
CA SER A 139 6.66 -16.54 1.38
C SER A 139 7.64 -17.70 1.51
N GLN A 140 8.04 -18.31 0.39
CA GLN A 140 9.06 -19.36 0.39
C GLN A 140 10.43 -18.83 0.79
N TYR A 141 10.83 -17.64 0.30
CA TYR A 141 12.13 -17.04 0.60
C TYR A 141 12.20 -16.44 2.00
N ALA A 142 11.09 -15.93 2.50
CA ALA A 142 10.99 -15.31 3.82
C ALA A 142 10.84 -16.31 4.97
N ARG A 143 11.02 -17.61 4.74
CA ARG A 143 10.77 -18.69 5.75
C ARG A 143 11.42 -18.44 7.10
N ASP A 144 12.60 -17.81 7.11
CA ASP A 144 13.33 -17.53 8.35
C ASP A 144 13.01 -16.15 8.95
N GLY A 145 12.18 -15.35 8.28
CA GLY A 145 11.72 -14.02 8.75
C GLY A 145 12.82 -12.97 8.89
N LYS A 146 14.02 -13.22 8.34
CA LYS A 146 15.19 -12.37 8.52
C LYS A 146 15.60 -11.58 7.27
N GLN A 147 14.94 -11.84 6.13
CA GLN A 147 15.31 -11.22 4.88
C GLN A 147 14.74 -9.80 4.80
N SER A 148 15.57 -8.86 4.38
CA SER A 148 15.13 -7.51 4.02
C SER A 148 14.29 -7.51 2.75
N ALA A 149 13.49 -6.45 2.55
CA ALA A 149 12.71 -6.27 1.32
C ALA A 149 13.60 -6.33 0.06
N ALA A 150 14.81 -5.72 0.10
CA ALA A 150 15.76 -5.76 -1.00
C ALA A 150 16.29 -7.17 -1.29
N GLU A 151 16.54 -7.98 -0.27
CA GLU A 151 16.95 -9.38 -0.46
C GLU A 151 15.85 -10.23 -1.07
N LEU A 152 14.60 -10.09 -0.61
CA LEU A 152 13.45 -10.77 -1.19
C LEU A 152 13.28 -10.39 -2.66
N TYR A 153 13.30 -9.09 -2.96
CA TYR A 153 13.18 -8.57 -4.31
C TYR A 153 14.25 -9.12 -5.26
N ARG A 154 15.53 -9.04 -4.88
CA ARG A 154 16.65 -9.56 -5.70
C ARG A 154 16.54 -11.05 -5.97
N LYS A 155 16.21 -11.87 -4.97
CA LYS A 155 16.03 -13.32 -5.13
C LYS A 155 14.94 -13.63 -6.14
N THR A 156 13.83 -12.89 -6.11
CA THR A 156 12.69 -13.11 -7.01
C THR A 156 13.05 -12.79 -8.45
N LEU A 157 13.76 -11.68 -8.71
CA LEU A 157 14.22 -11.32 -10.05
C LEU A 157 15.19 -12.34 -10.64
N THR A 158 16.06 -12.93 -9.82
CA THR A 158 17.03 -13.93 -10.30
C THR A 158 16.32 -15.20 -10.78
N GLN A 159 15.21 -15.59 -10.18
CA GLN A 159 14.44 -16.76 -10.63
C GLN A 159 13.58 -16.52 -11.87
N LYS A 160 13.17 -15.28 -12.14
CA LYS A 160 12.41 -14.95 -13.35
C LYS A 160 13.24 -15.07 -14.62
N ASN A 161 14.56 -14.95 -14.50
CA ASN A 161 15.50 -14.99 -15.63
C ASN A 161 16.11 -16.38 -15.90
N ASN A 162 15.72 -17.40 -15.15
CA ASN A 162 16.05 -18.80 -15.33
C ASN A 162 14.81 -19.61 -15.72
#